data_61889877128847cfbf3273c4d6a94b2d
#
_entry.id   61889877128847cfbf3273c4d6a94b2d
#
_cell.length_a   1.000
_cell.length_b   1.000
_cell.length_c   1.000
_cell.angle_alpha   90.00
_cell.angle_beta   90.00
_cell.angle_gamma   90.00
#
_symmetry.space_group_name_H-M   'P 1'
#
loop_
_entity.id
_entity.type
_entity.pdbx_description
1 polymer ?
#
loop_
_entity_poly.entity_id
_entity_poly.type
_entity_poly.pdbx_seq_one_letter_code
_entity_poly.pdbx_strand_id
1 'polypeptide(L)'
;MFASKPAKAYVFFLANPQPQNASSQDMETYPELMMQQVQSLSLILTREANDLTQAQCDVMLNGESTGILVPGHILEAAVQVNDQRYILFLTDDVIFEESLTIALIDVHDGLKEIVRLGNEYSTGSFADLQITDDSVNFRFIGDYIWTVEVSDSPRLHLPFISDPKGLKRESGLKKYIAISATPSPENIS
;
A
#
# COMPACT_ATOMS: atom_id res chain seq x y z
N MET A 1 -52.81 28.80 36.84
CA MET A 1 -53.88 28.33 35.93
C MET A 1 -53.47 28.74 34.50
N PHE A 2 -52.71 27.93 33.82
CA PHE A 2 -52.25 28.21 32.44
C PHE A 2 -52.82 27.16 31.52
N ALA A 3 -53.65 27.62 30.63
CA ALA A 3 -54.29 26.78 29.61
C ALA A 3 -53.33 26.54 28.44
N SER A 4 -53.02 25.28 28.13
CA SER A 4 -52.28 24.89 26.94
C SER A 4 -53.15 24.84 25.72
N LYS A 5 -52.71 25.48 24.64
CA LYS A 5 -53.32 25.41 23.32
C LYS A 5 -52.97 24.06 22.62
N PRO A 6 -53.90 23.47 21.85
CA PRO A 6 -53.64 22.26 21.10
C PRO A 6 -52.88 22.61 19.79
N ALA A 7 -51.90 21.74 19.48
CA ALA A 7 -51.14 21.77 18.23
C ALA A 7 -52.01 21.32 17.04
N LYS A 8 -51.99 22.11 15.96
CA LYS A 8 -52.56 21.74 14.67
C LYS A 8 -51.65 20.77 13.93
N ALA A 9 -52.15 19.60 13.66
CA ALA A 9 -51.52 18.64 12.73
C ALA A 9 -51.75 19.09 11.30
N TYR A 10 -50.68 19.32 10.55
CA TYR A 10 -50.72 19.49 9.10
C TYR A 10 -50.45 18.12 8.44
N VAL A 11 -51.46 17.65 7.72
CA VAL A 11 -51.32 16.46 6.85
C VAL A 11 -50.72 16.97 5.53
N PHE A 12 -49.48 16.60 5.26
CA PHE A 12 -48.89 16.79 3.93
C PHE A 12 -49.29 15.64 3.01
N PHE A 13 -50.07 15.96 1.98
CA PHE A 13 -50.24 15.07 0.85
C PHE A 13 -48.96 15.01 0.04
N LEU A 14 -48.25 13.87 0.09
CA LEU A 14 -47.17 13.59 -0.81
C LEU A 14 -47.72 13.26 -2.20
N ALA A 15 -47.58 14.20 -3.10
CA ALA A 15 -47.75 13.95 -4.52
C ALA A 15 -46.61 13.07 -5.01
N ASN A 16 -46.94 11.93 -5.56
CA ASN A 16 -46.02 10.95 -6.14
C ASN A 16 -45.49 11.51 -7.48
N PRO A 17 -44.20 11.90 -7.61
CA PRO A 17 -43.68 12.29 -8.91
C PRO A 17 -43.39 11.03 -9.74
N GLN A 18 -43.98 10.98 -10.92
CA GLN A 18 -43.70 10.01 -11.99
C GLN A 18 -42.23 10.11 -12.37
N PRO A 19 -41.57 8.94 -12.68
CA PRO A 19 -40.20 8.99 -13.14
C PRO A 19 -40.14 9.59 -14.54
N GLN A 20 -39.68 10.83 -14.62
CA GLN A 20 -39.28 11.42 -15.88
C GLN A 20 -37.89 10.87 -16.27
N ASN A 21 -37.79 10.44 -17.53
CA ASN A 21 -36.63 9.95 -18.22
C ASN A 21 -35.33 10.65 -17.76
N ALA A 22 -34.51 9.94 -17.00
CA ALA A 22 -33.13 10.32 -16.80
C ALA A 22 -32.40 10.13 -18.15
N SER A 23 -32.10 11.23 -18.80
CA SER A 23 -31.15 11.27 -19.90
C SER A 23 -29.79 10.76 -19.39
N SER A 24 -29.24 9.84 -20.15
CA SER A 24 -27.91 9.25 -19.98
C SER A 24 -26.79 10.26 -20.28
N GLN A 25 -26.60 11.25 -19.41
CA GLN A 25 -25.49 12.20 -19.45
C GLN A 25 -25.34 12.73 -18.03
N ASP A 26 -24.46 12.10 -17.31
CA ASP A 26 -23.61 12.60 -16.23
C ASP A 26 -23.07 11.37 -15.46
N MET A 27 -22.35 10.51 -16.17
CA MET A 27 -21.39 9.67 -15.52
C MET A 27 -20.20 10.59 -15.23
N GLU A 28 -20.21 11.25 -14.05
CA GLU A 28 -19.02 11.88 -13.52
C GLU A 28 -17.94 10.80 -13.46
N THR A 29 -17.05 10.84 -14.45
CA THR A 29 -15.82 10.05 -14.44
C THR A 29 -14.98 10.68 -13.33
N TYR A 30 -15.07 10.14 -12.11
CA TYR A 30 -14.09 10.44 -11.07
C TYR A 30 -12.73 10.09 -11.66
N PRO A 31 -11.76 11.02 -11.63
CA PRO A 31 -10.43 10.69 -12.14
C PRO A 31 -9.95 9.47 -11.37
N GLU A 32 -9.69 8.40 -12.13
CA GLU A 32 -9.05 7.20 -11.58
C GLU A 32 -7.74 7.68 -10.93
N LEU A 33 -7.61 7.47 -9.62
CA LEU A 33 -6.47 7.99 -8.88
C LEU A 33 -5.25 7.20 -9.33
N MET A 34 -4.41 7.86 -10.14
CA MET A 34 -3.16 7.29 -10.64
C MET A 34 -2.17 7.15 -9.50
N MET A 35 -1.38 6.08 -9.51
CA MET A 35 -0.30 5.91 -8.54
C MET A 35 0.65 7.10 -8.58
N GLN A 36 1.07 7.60 -7.41
CA GLN A 36 1.99 8.73 -7.30
C GLN A 36 2.91 8.63 -6.09
N GLN A 37 4.14 9.11 -6.24
CA GLN A 37 5.03 9.26 -5.09
C GLN A 37 4.53 10.36 -4.17
N VAL A 38 4.57 10.10 -2.86
CA VAL A 38 4.09 11.05 -1.84
C VAL A 38 5.19 11.35 -0.82
N GLN A 39 5.15 12.57 -0.27
CA GLN A 39 6.03 13.02 0.81
C GLN A 39 5.28 13.18 2.15
N SER A 40 4.02 12.83 2.16
CA SER A 40 3.15 12.95 3.34
C SER A 40 3.37 11.85 4.37
N LEU A 41 4.10 10.79 4.00
CA LEU A 41 4.44 9.68 4.88
C LEU A 41 5.85 9.84 5.46
N SER A 42 6.00 9.50 6.73
CA SER A 42 7.28 9.41 7.44
C SER A 42 7.22 8.29 8.48
N LEU A 43 8.36 7.98 9.09
CA LEU A 43 8.47 6.92 10.09
C LEU A 43 8.92 7.49 11.44
N ILE A 44 8.37 6.95 12.53
CA ILE A 44 8.90 7.15 13.88
C ILE A 44 9.29 5.79 14.44
N LEU A 45 10.56 5.66 14.82
CA LEU A 45 11.08 4.44 15.43
C LEU A 45 10.37 4.18 16.76
N THR A 46 9.77 2.99 16.88
CA THR A 46 9.07 2.54 18.10
C THR A 46 9.83 1.45 18.82
N ARG A 47 10.66 0.68 18.09
CA ARG A 47 11.50 -0.35 18.65
C ARG A 47 12.77 -0.50 17.83
N GLU A 48 13.92 -0.48 18.51
CA GLU A 48 15.23 -0.77 17.91
C GLU A 48 15.32 -2.23 17.44
N ALA A 49 16.15 -2.45 16.43
CA ALA A 49 16.54 -3.79 16.01
C ALA A 49 17.37 -4.49 17.11
N ASN A 50 17.28 -5.80 17.16
CA ASN A 50 18.16 -6.64 17.97
C ASN A 50 18.50 -7.93 17.19
N ASP A 51 19.29 -8.83 17.79
CA ASP A 51 19.77 -10.07 17.13
C ASP A 51 18.63 -10.98 16.60
N LEU A 52 17.40 -10.81 17.07
CA LEU A 52 16.25 -11.66 16.75
C LEU A 52 15.16 -10.94 15.95
N THR A 53 15.13 -9.62 16.00
CA THR A 53 14.01 -8.83 15.41
C THR A 53 14.52 -7.58 14.73
N GLN A 54 13.93 -7.26 13.56
CA GLN A 54 14.16 -5.98 12.89
C GLN A 54 13.63 -4.79 13.73
N ALA A 55 14.12 -3.61 13.41
CA ALA A 55 13.53 -2.37 13.86
C ALA A 55 12.05 -2.30 13.49
N GLN A 56 11.28 -1.58 14.27
CA GLN A 56 9.86 -1.37 14.03
C GLN A 56 9.53 0.11 14.13
N CYS A 57 8.86 0.62 13.13
CA CYS A 57 8.47 2.03 13.03
C CYS A 57 6.96 2.18 12.95
N ASP A 58 6.44 3.23 13.57
CA ASP A 58 5.07 3.71 13.35
C ASP A 58 5.03 4.57 12.09
N VAL A 59 4.07 4.32 11.23
CA VAL A 59 3.85 5.10 10.02
C VAL A 59 3.08 6.37 10.36
N MET A 60 3.67 7.52 10.03
CA MET A 60 3.04 8.82 10.18
C MET A 60 2.46 9.26 8.84
N LEU A 61 1.23 9.73 8.82
CA LEU A 61 0.60 10.37 7.67
C LEU A 61 0.31 11.85 7.99
N ASN A 62 0.86 12.76 7.21
CA ASN A 62 0.77 14.21 7.45
C ASN A 62 1.20 14.64 8.87
N GLY A 63 2.15 13.91 9.46
CA GLY A 63 2.65 14.17 10.82
C GLY A 63 1.81 13.56 11.94
N GLU A 64 0.74 12.85 11.65
CA GLU A 64 -0.10 12.14 12.62
C GLU A 64 0.17 10.64 12.58
N SER A 65 0.21 9.98 13.76
CA SER A 65 0.37 8.53 13.85
C SER A 65 -0.84 7.81 13.25
N THR A 66 -0.56 6.85 12.39
CA THR A 66 -1.59 5.94 11.88
C THR A 66 -1.81 4.74 12.81
N GLY A 67 -0.90 4.49 13.75
CA GLY A 67 -0.86 3.27 14.56
C GLY A 67 -0.45 2.02 13.79
N ILE A 68 -0.06 2.15 12.52
CA ILE A 68 0.38 1.04 11.68
C ILE A 68 1.89 0.86 11.86
N LEU A 69 2.28 -0.31 12.36
CA LEU A 69 3.67 -0.65 12.58
C LEU A 69 4.23 -1.43 11.40
N VAL A 70 5.38 -0.99 10.89
CA VAL A 70 6.10 -1.64 9.80
C VAL A 70 7.54 -1.97 10.20
N PRO A 71 8.12 -3.08 9.70
CA PRO A 71 9.53 -3.38 9.92
C PRO A 71 10.40 -2.55 8.98
N GLY A 72 11.56 -2.14 9.45
CA GLY A 72 12.54 -1.33 8.73
C GLY A 72 12.83 -0.02 9.45
N HIS A 73 13.89 0.68 9.02
CA HIS A 73 14.39 1.87 9.69
C HIS A 73 14.31 3.11 8.79
N ILE A 74 14.60 2.96 7.50
CA ILE A 74 14.63 4.07 6.54
C ILE A 74 13.49 3.91 5.54
N LEU A 75 12.75 4.99 5.30
CA LEU A 75 11.76 5.09 4.23
C LEU A 75 12.45 5.62 2.97
N GLU A 76 12.73 4.73 2.03
CA GLU A 76 13.33 5.07 0.74
C GLU A 76 12.33 5.77 -0.19
N ALA A 77 11.10 5.29 -0.20
CA ALA A 77 10.00 5.89 -0.96
C ALA A 77 8.65 5.47 -0.41
N ALA A 78 7.64 6.32 -0.65
CA ALA A 78 6.24 6.00 -0.44
C ALA A 78 5.44 6.32 -1.71
N VAL A 79 4.59 5.38 -2.12
CA VAL A 79 3.72 5.52 -3.30
C VAL A 79 2.28 5.34 -2.87
N GLN A 80 1.46 6.34 -3.16
CA GLN A 80 0.01 6.24 -3.00
C GLN A 80 -0.56 5.40 -4.14
N VAL A 81 -1.30 4.35 -3.80
CA VAL A 81 -1.95 3.44 -4.76
C VAL A 81 -3.38 3.91 -5.06
N ASN A 82 -4.07 4.32 -4.02
CA ASN A 82 -5.41 4.91 -4.07
C ASN A 82 -5.64 5.78 -2.81
N ASP A 83 -6.84 6.26 -2.57
CA ASP A 83 -7.16 7.16 -1.44
C ASP A 83 -6.79 6.61 -0.07
N GLN A 84 -6.70 5.29 0.10
CA GLN A 84 -6.52 4.62 1.38
C GLN A 84 -5.23 3.79 1.47
N ARG A 85 -4.63 3.41 0.32
CA ARG A 85 -3.52 2.46 0.27
C ARG A 85 -2.23 3.08 -0.20
N TYR A 86 -1.16 2.65 0.45
CA TYR A 86 0.20 3.09 0.17
C TYR A 86 1.16 1.91 0.13
N ILE A 87 2.10 1.95 -0.79
CA ILE A 87 3.29 1.08 -0.80
C ILE A 87 4.43 1.85 -0.18
N LEU A 88 5.09 1.23 0.80
CA LEU A 88 6.29 1.75 1.45
C LEU A 88 7.49 0.88 1.06
N PHE A 89 8.57 1.52 0.66
CA PHE A 89 9.87 0.89 0.39
C PHE A 89 10.79 1.24 1.55
N LEU A 90 11.25 0.23 2.28
CA LEU A 90 11.93 0.37 3.57
C LEU A 90 13.23 -0.42 3.58
N THR A 91 14.29 0.16 4.15
CA THR A 91 15.58 -0.50 4.40
C THR A 91 15.94 -0.46 5.89
N ASP A 92 16.92 -1.27 6.29
CA ASP A 92 17.37 -1.38 7.69
C ASP A 92 18.65 -0.58 7.99
N ASP A 93 19.24 0.10 7.00
CA ASP A 93 20.53 0.82 7.10
C ASP A 93 21.72 -0.09 7.48
N VAL A 94 21.74 -1.30 6.94
CA VAL A 94 22.81 -2.29 7.20
C VAL A 94 23.77 -2.35 6.01
N ILE A 95 25.00 -1.93 6.20
CA ILE A 95 25.98 -1.65 5.13
C ILE A 95 26.29 -2.86 4.22
N PHE A 96 26.21 -4.11 4.71
CA PHE A 96 26.66 -5.30 3.97
C PHE A 96 25.57 -6.34 3.70
N GLU A 97 24.39 -6.20 4.28
CA GLU A 97 23.29 -7.16 4.16
C GLU A 97 21.95 -6.39 4.01
N GLU A 98 21.95 -5.39 3.14
CA GLU A 98 20.76 -4.56 2.96
C GLU A 98 19.65 -5.36 2.28
N SER A 99 18.49 -5.38 2.88
CA SER A 99 17.27 -5.93 2.32
C SER A 99 16.22 -4.84 2.16
N LEU A 100 15.42 -4.94 1.07
CA LEU A 100 14.30 -4.05 0.84
C LEU A 100 13.01 -4.71 1.34
N THR A 101 12.39 -4.08 2.30
CA THR A 101 11.04 -4.41 2.74
C THR A 101 10.03 -3.56 1.96
N ILE A 102 9.09 -4.22 1.30
CA ILE A 102 7.98 -3.59 0.58
C ILE A 102 6.72 -3.88 1.40
N ALA A 103 6.13 -2.84 1.99
CA ALA A 103 4.95 -2.94 2.82
C ALA A 103 3.75 -2.27 2.14
N LEU A 104 2.65 -3.00 1.97
CA LEU A 104 1.37 -2.44 1.57
C LEU A 104 0.55 -2.16 2.83
N ILE A 105 0.17 -0.92 3.01
CA ILE A 105 -0.68 -0.48 4.11
C ILE A 105 -1.99 0.08 3.58
N ASP A 106 -3.03 -0.02 4.40
CA ASP A 106 -4.31 0.65 4.24
C ASP A 106 -4.55 1.46 5.51
N VAL A 107 -4.78 2.76 5.39
CA VAL A 107 -4.86 3.67 6.54
C VAL A 107 -6.05 3.38 7.47
N HIS A 108 -7.04 2.63 7.01
CA HIS A 108 -8.19 2.21 7.81
C HIS A 108 -8.07 0.77 8.31
N ASP A 109 -7.52 -0.12 7.47
CA ASP A 109 -7.46 -1.55 7.74
C ASP A 109 -6.09 -2.03 8.24
N GLY A 110 -5.08 -1.16 8.26
CA GLY A 110 -3.74 -1.47 8.76
C GLY A 110 -2.82 -2.10 7.73
N LEU A 111 -1.84 -2.84 8.20
CA LEU A 111 -0.85 -3.54 7.37
C LEU A 111 -1.52 -4.69 6.60
N LYS A 112 -1.40 -4.68 5.27
CA LYS A 112 -2.03 -5.66 4.38
C LYS A 112 -1.07 -6.78 3.96
N GLU A 113 0.15 -6.43 3.58
CA GLU A 113 1.15 -7.40 3.11
C GLU A 113 2.55 -6.86 3.27
N ILE A 114 3.50 -7.74 3.59
CA ILE A 114 4.94 -7.49 3.57
C ILE A 114 5.60 -8.44 2.60
N VAL A 115 6.47 -7.90 1.77
CA VAL A 115 7.36 -8.64 0.90
C VAL A 115 8.79 -8.15 1.12
N ARG A 116 9.75 -9.05 1.19
CA ARG A 116 11.18 -8.72 1.35
C ARG A 116 11.95 -9.16 0.12
N LEU A 117 12.79 -8.26 -0.35
CA LEU A 117 13.71 -8.49 -1.44
C LEU A 117 15.14 -8.40 -0.89
N GLY A 118 15.86 -9.49 -0.93
CA GLY A 118 17.22 -9.58 -0.46
C GLY A 118 17.72 -11.01 -0.44
N ASN A 119 19.02 -11.18 -0.63
CA ASN A 119 19.73 -12.44 -0.48
C ASN A 119 20.79 -12.28 0.59
N GLU A 120 21.11 -13.37 1.30
CA GLU A 120 22.27 -13.42 2.17
C GLU A 120 23.52 -13.04 1.36
N TYR A 121 24.36 -12.16 1.92
CA TYR A 121 25.60 -11.66 1.32
C TYR A 121 25.45 -10.80 0.06
N SER A 122 24.27 -10.30 -0.26
CA SER A 122 24.10 -9.32 -1.32
C SER A 122 23.67 -7.96 -0.76
N THR A 123 24.32 -6.91 -1.26
CA THR A 123 24.00 -5.53 -0.91
C THR A 123 23.17 -4.94 -2.04
N GLY A 124 22.05 -4.32 -1.69
CA GLY A 124 21.20 -3.56 -2.61
C GLY A 124 21.22 -2.08 -2.27
N SER A 125 20.91 -1.26 -3.26
CA SER A 125 20.65 0.17 -3.08
C SER A 125 19.39 0.54 -3.84
N PHE A 126 18.42 1.14 -3.16
CA PHE A 126 17.17 1.56 -3.79
C PHE A 126 17.43 2.74 -4.72
N ALA A 127 17.07 2.60 -6.00
CA ALA A 127 17.32 3.60 -7.03
C ALA A 127 16.31 3.52 -8.18
N ASP A 128 16.30 4.56 -9.01
CA ASP A 128 15.58 4.64 -10.30
C ASP A 128 14.08 4.36 -10.18
N LEU A 129 13.42 4.92 -9.15
CA LEU A 129 11.98 4.80 -8.95
C LEU A 129 11.23 5.43 -10.13
N GLN A 130 10.40 4.63 -10.78
CA GLN A 130 9.49 5.05 -11.86
C GLN A 130 8.09 4.53 -11.56
N ILE A 131 7.09 5.40 -11.64
CA ILE A 131 5.70 5.08 -11.36
C ILE A 131 4.91 5.20 -12.66
N THR A 132 4.10 4.17 -12.94
CA THR A 132 3.10 4.16 -14.00
C THR A 132 1.70 4.19 -13.37
N ASP A 133 0.66 4.10 -14.18
CA ASP A 133 -0.72 4.12 -13.70
C ASP A 133 -1.04 2.92 -12.80
N ASP A 134 -0.39 1.78 -13.02
CA ASP A 134 -0.70 0.49 -12.40
C ASP A 134 0.50 -0.21 -11.73
N SER A 135 1.71 0.33 -11.87
CA SER A 135 2.92 -0.31 -11.37
C SER A 135 4.00 0.65 -10.91
N VAL A 136 4.90 0.11 -10.09
CA VAL A 136 6.10 0.81 -9.60
C VAL A 136 7.32 0.02 -10.03
N ASN A 137 8.21 0.67 -10.77
CA ASN A 137 9.48 0.11 -11.22
C ASN A 137 10.63 0.73 -10.43
N PHE A 138 11.63 -0.06 -10.07
CA PHE A 138 12.81 0.39 -9.33
C PHE A 138 13.99 -0.56 -9.53
N ARG A 139 15.18 -0.13 -9.11
CA ARG A 139 16.37 -0.98 -8.98
C ARG A 139 16.69 -1.18 -7.50
N PHE A 140 17.21 -2.35 -7.17
CA PHE A 140 17.68 -2.64 -5.81
C PHE A 140 18.89 -3.58 -5.81
N ILE A 141 18.76 -4.83 -6.23
CA ILE A 141 19.84 -5.82 -6.30
C ILE A 141 20.11 -6.19 -7.74
N GLY A 142 21.39 -6.22 -8.12
CA GLY A 142 21.83 -6.58 -9.46
C GLY A 142 21.38 -5.57 -10.52
N ASP A 143 21.48 -5.96 -11.79
CA ASP A 143 21.07 -5.14 -12.93
C ASP A 143 19.60 -5.36 -13.34
N TYR A 144 18.75 -5.71 -12.36
CA TYR A 144 17.34 -5.98 -12.59
C TYR A 144 16.49 -4.73 -12.40
N ILE A 145 15.48 -4.60 -13.23
CA ILE A 145 14.35 -3.70 -12.97
C ILE A 145 13.28 -4.53 -12.28
N TRP A 146 12.99 -4.19 -11.04
CA TRP A 146 11.92 -4.78 -10.26
C TRP A 146 10.62 -4.03 -10.50
N THR A 147 9.54 -4.76 -10.72
CA THR A 147 8.20 -4.21 -10.94
C THR A 147 7.25 -4.70 -9.86
N VAL A 148 6.58 -3.78 -9.21
CA VAL A 148 5.53 -4.03 -8.20
C VAL A 148 4.20 -3.59 -8.76
N GLU A 149 3.22 -4.50 -8.75
CA GLU A 149 1.81 -4.23 -9.05
C GLU A 149 0.96 -4.53 -7.81
N VAL A 150 -0.08 -3.75 -7.58
CA VAL A 150 -1.01 -3.94 -6.46
C VAL A 150 -2.40 -4.22 -6.98
N SER A 151 -3.02 -5.28 -6.46
CA SER A 151 -4.41 -5.61 -6.77
C SER A 151 -5.37 -5.05 -5.71
N ASP A 152 -6.55 -4.61 -6.13
CA ASP A 152 -7.59 -4.09 -5.23
C ASP A 152 -8.10 -5.15 -4.27
N SER A 153 -8.20 -6.39 -4.73
CA SER A 153 -8.62 -7.53 -3.95
C SER A 153 -7.50 -8.57 -3.83
N PRO A 154 -7.43 -9.29 -2.69
CA PRO A 154 -6.39 -10.30 -2.50
C PRO A 154 -6.54 -11.45 -3.49
N ARG A 155 -5.45 -11.78 -4.17
CA ARG A 155 -5.36 -12.97 -5.02
C ARG A 155 -4.92 -14.18 -4.21
N LEU A 156 -5.43 -15.36 -4.55
CA LEU A 156 -4.99 -16.60 -3.91
C LEU A 156 -3.56 -16.91 -4.35
N HIS A 157 -2.66 -17.08 -3.38
CA HIS A 157 -1.30 -17.52 -3.65
C HIS A 157 -1.28 -19.04 -3.83
N LEU A 158 -1.00 -19.48 -5.03
CA LEU A 158 -0.77 -20.90 -5.30
C LEU A 158 0.68 -21.24 -4.97
N PRO A 159 0.93 -22.27 -4.14
CA PRO A 159 2.28 -22.60 -3.63
C PRO A 159 3.26 -23.06 -4.71
N PHE A 160 2.82 -23.23 -5.95
CA PHE A 160 3.64 -23.69 -7.08
C PHE A 160 4.02 -22.57 -8.07
N ILE A 161 3.49 -21.37 -7.91
CA ILE A 161 3.92 -20.21 -8.69
C ILE A 161 5.03 -19.55 -7.87
N SER A 162 6.28 -19.81 -8.27
CA SER A 162 7.43 -19.26 -7.57
C SER A 162 7.54 -17.74 -7.80
N ASP A 163 7.68 -17.01 -6.72
CA ASP A 163 8.18 -15.63 -6.79
C ASP A 163 9.61 -15.61 -7.36
N PRO A 164 10.09 -14.49 -7.93
CA PRO A 164 11.48 -14.34 -8.34
C PRO A 164 12.44 -14.70 -7.22
N LYS A 165 13.62 -15.24 -7.57
CA LYS A 165 14.66 -15.51 -6.58
C LYS A 165 15.03 -14.26 -5.77
N GLY A 166 15.25 -14.42 -4.46
CA GLY A 166 15.53 -13.32 -3.55
C GLY A 166 14.29 -12.67 -2.95
N LEU A 167 13.09 -13.08 -3.37
CA LEU A 167 11.85 -12.62 -2.77
C LEU A 167 11.43 -13.56 -1.64
N LYS A 168 11.12 -12.98 -0.48
CA LYS A 168 10.57 -13.68 0.69
C LYS A 168 9.26 -13.01 1.07
N ARG A 169 8.21 -13.80 1.33
CA ARG A 169 6.92 -13.30 1.84
C ARG A 169 6.69 -13.80 3.25
N GLU A 170 6.09 -12.99 4.06
CA GLU A 170 5.51 -13.48 5.30
C GLU A 170 4.37 -14.45 5.01
N SER A 171 4.19 -15.44 5.87
CA SER A 171 3.22 -16.51 5.65
C SER A 171 1.79 -16.00 5.51
N GLY A 172 1.14 -16.32 4.39
CA GLY A 172 -0.25 -15.95 4.11
C GLY A 172 -0.69 -16.48 2.75
N LEU A 173 -1.98 -16.86 2.66
CA LEU A 173 -2.58 -17.35 1.40
C LEU A 173 -3.11 -16.23 0.51
N LYS A 174 -3.14 -14.99 1.00
CA LYS A 174 -3.68 -13.84 0.30
C LYS A 174 -2.56 -12.90 -0.11
N LYS A 175 -2.44 -12.60 -1.39
CA LYS A 175 -1.49 -11.65 -1.96
C LYS A 175 -2.23 -10.46 -2.57
N TYR A 176 -1.78 -9.27 -2.25
CA TYR A 176 -2.14 -8.03 -2.94
C TYR A 176 -1.04 -7.57 -3.89
N ILE A 177 0.22 -7.88 -3.55
CA ILE A 177 1.42 -7.45 -4.26
C ILE A 177 1.86 -8.54 -5.22
N ALA A 178 1.95 -8.23 -6.52
CA ALA A 178 2.67 -9.01 -7.50
C ALA A 178 4.04 -8.37 -7.75
N ILE A 179 5.10 -9.19 -7.80
CA ILE A 179 6.45 -8.73 -8.06
C ILE A 179 7.06 -9.55 -9.20
N SER A 180 7.67 -8.83 -10.13
CA SER A 180 8.46 -9.40 -11.22
C SER A 180 9.80 -8.69 -11.34
N ALA A 181 10.73 -9.26 -12.09
CA ALA A 181 12.02 -8.66 -12.39
C ALA A 181 12.41 -8.89 -13.85
N THR A 182 13.05 -7.91 -14.47
CA THR A 182 13.52 -7.96 -15.84
C THR A 182 14.99 -7.55 -15.93
N PRO A 183 15.89 -8.40 -16.50
CA PRO A 183 15.65 -9.79 -16.88
C PRO A 183 15.29 -10.68 -15.70
N SER A 184 14.69 -11.85 -15.94
CA SER A 184 14.32 -12.77 -14.85
C SER A 184 15.58 -13.25 -14.11
N PRO A 185 15.62 -13.21 -12.77
CA PRO A 185 16.79 -13.61 -11.98
C PRO A 185 16.95 -15.13 -11.89
N GLU A 186 16.90 -15.85 -13.01
CA GLU A 186 16.90 -17.33 -13.04
C GLU A 186 18.22 -17.96 -12.58
N ASN A 187 19.34 -17.23 -12.55
CA ASN A 187 20.66 -17.80 -12.35
C ASN A 187 21.61 -16.93 -11.50
N ILE A 188 21.19 -16.47 -10.35
CA ILE A 188 22.16 -15.98 -9.36
C ILE A 188 22.74 -17.21 -8.67
N SER A 189 23.88 -17.71 -9.18
CA SER A 189 24.69 -18.76 -8.57
C SER A 189 25.63 -18.13 -7.56
#